data_188922a5e758dcde3165b2a6b845a90f
#
_entry.id   188922a5e758dcde3165b2a6b845a90f
#
_cell.length_a   1.000
_cell.length_b   1.000
_cell.length_c   1.000
_cell.angle_alpha   90.00
_cell.angle_beta   90.00
_cell.angle_gamma   90.00
#
_symmetry.space_group_name_H-M   'P 1'
#
loop_
_entity.id
_entity.type
_entity.pdbx_description
1 polymer ?
#
loop_
_entity_poly.entity_id
_entity_poly.type
_entity_poly.pdbx_seq_one_letter_code
_entity_poly.pdbx_strand_id
1 'polypeptide(L)'
;IQNYIWMKDPPASSYLSCIAVKCAELQSATAGEIFLRKLREAIMIEGKNIALQSIISNVAHKFSEQKPELFDATQFEIDLTGDEGKEAFRADLEEVQSLKISRYPTLIFRKEGQPSMIVSGHRQYIVLLELMQKIAPDLEQQKFIDIADYTSYWGYVTERELAEINTT
;
A
#
# COMPACT_ATOMS: atom_id res chain seq x y z
N ILE A 1 0.62 -12.40 -13.71
CA ILE A 1 -0.41 -12.54 -12.65
C ILE A 1 -0.78 -14.00 -12.53
N GLN A 2 -0.72 -14.53 -11.31
CA GLN A 2 -1.06 -15.92 -11.01
C GLN A 2 -2.57 -16.04 -10.72
N ASN A 3 -3.35 -16.39 -11.75
CA ASN A 3 -4.80 -16.57 -11.60
C ASN A 3 -5.19 -17.81 -10.78
N TYR A 4 -4.26 -18.72 -10.57
CA TYR A 4 -4.43 -19.97 -9.87
C TYR A 4 -4.91 -19.82 -8.42
N ILE A 5 -4.39 -18.80 -7.70
CA ILE A 5 -4.75 -18.54 -6.30
C ILE A 5 -6.26 -18.39 -6.12
N TRP A 6 -6.91 -17.65 -7.03
CA TRP A 6 -8.35 -17.36 -6.96
C TRP A 6 -9.23 -18.58 -7.17
N MET A 7 -8.70 -19.64 -7.77
CA MET A 7 -9.45 -20.87 -8.05
C MET A 7 -9.19 -21.98 -7.03
N LYS A 8 -7.99 -22.03 -6.43
CA LYS A 8 -7.59 -23.16 -5.57
C LYS A 8 -7.49 -22.82 -4.09
N ASP A 9 -7.02 -21.63 -3.75
CA ASP A 9 -6.82 -21.19 -2.36
C ASP A 9 -7.06 -19.67 -2.23
N PRO A 10 -8.29 -19.18 -2.54
CA PRO A 10 -8.56 -17.75 -2.49
C PRO A 10 -8.49 -17.25 -1.03
N PRO A 11 -7.91 -16.05 -0.80
CA PRO A 11 -7.94 -15.43 0.51
C PRO A 11 -9.36 -15.27 1.03
N ALA A 12 -9.64 -15.84 2.20
CA ALA A 12 -10.97 -15.77 2.83
C ALA A 12 -11.32 -14.34 3.29
N SER A 13 -10.32 -13.53 3.60
CA SER A 13 -10.47 -12.15 4.07
C SER A 13 -9.18 -11.37 3.83
N SER A 14 -9.31 -10.05 3.62
CA SER A 14 -8.18 -9.13 3.57
C SER A 14 -7.82 -8.52 4.93
N TYR A 15 -8.59 -8.77 5.99
CA TYR A 15 -8.44 -8.09 7.28
C TYR A 15 -7.06 -8.31 7.90
N LEU A 16 -6.59 -9.55 7.93
CA LEU A 16 -5.25 -9.84 8.49
C LEU A 16 -4.14 -9.14 7.70
N SER A 17 -4.25 -9.10 6.37
CA SER A 17 -3.30 -8.36 5.53
C SER A 17 -3.35 -6.86 5.78
N CYS A 18 -4.54 -6.28 5.99
CA CYS A 18 -4.68 -4.86 6.32
C CYS A 18 -4.07 -4.56 7.70
N ILE A 19 -4.33 -5.40 8.71
CA ILE A 19 -3.70 -5.29 10.04
C ILE A 19 -2.18 -5.36 9.90
N ALA A 20 -1.67 -6.28 9.11
CA ALA A 20 -0.23 -6.44 8.89
C ALA A 20 0.40 -5.19 8.24
N VAL A 21 -0.27 -4.54 7.30
CA VAL A 21 0.19 -3.26 6.75
C VAL A 21 0.24 -2.19 7.85
N LYS A 22 -0.77 -2.13 8.72
CA LYS A 22 -0.76 -1.19 9.84
C LYS A 22 0.39 -1.45 10.82
N CYS A 23 0.70 -2.72 11.12
CA CYS A 23 1.89 -3.07 11.93
C CYS A 23 3.19 -2.57 11.29
N ALA A 24 3.31 -2.64 9.97
CA ALA A 24 4.47 -2.08 9.26
C ALA A 24 4.47 -0.54 9.29
N GLU A 25 3.31 0.11 9.17
CA GLU A 25 3.16 1.57 9.29
C GLU A 25 3.51 2.09 10.70
N LEU A 26 3.29 1.31 11.77
CA LEU A 26 3.72 1.66 13.13
C LEU A 26 5.23 1.86 13.24
N GLN A 27 6.02 1.16 12.41
CA GLN A 27 7.48 1.37 12.36
C GLN A 27 7.85 2.60 11.54
N SER A 28 7.28 2.76 10.35
CA SER A 28 7.36 3.99 9.54
C SER A 28 6.36 3.95 8.36
N ALA A 29 5.97 5.12 7.85
CA ALA A 29 5.13 5.21 6.65
C ALA A 29 5.78 4.50 5.44
N THR A 30 7.09 4.65 5.28
CA THR A 30 7.86 3.99 4.21
C THR A 30 7.86 2.46 4.35
N ALA A 31 7.99 1.94 5.59
CA ALA A 31 7.90 0.51 5.84
C ALA A 31 6.51 -0.03 5.47
N GLY A 32 5.44 0.68 5.82
CA GLY A 32 4.07 0.33 5.45
C GLY A 32 3.86 0.29 3.94
N GLU A 33 4.33 1.30 3.21
CA GLU A 33 4.23 1.38 1.75
C GLU A 33 4.94 0.20 1.06
N ILE A 34 6.18 -0.07 1.44
CA ILE A 34 6.95 -1.18 0.87
C ILE A 34 6.32 -2.52 1.25
N PHE A 35 5.88 -2.69 2.50
CA PHE A 35 5.26 -3.93 2.94
C PHE A 35 3.94 -4.20 2.21
N LEU A 36 3.11 -3.19 2.00
CA LEU A 36 1.89 -3.29 1.20
C LEU A 36 2.20 -3.76 -0.23
N ARG A 37 3.26 -3.22 -0.86
CA ARG A 37 3.69 -3.67 -2.17
C ARG A 37 4.13 -5.13 -2.14
N LYS A 38 4.94 -5.55 -1.16
CA LYS A 38 5.38 -6.95 -1.02
C LYS A 38 4.21 -7.92 -0.83
N LEU A 39 3.16 -7.56 -0.09
CA LEU A 39 1.95 -8.36 0.02
C LEU A 39 1.20 -8.47 -1.31
N ARG A 40 1.12 -7.39 -2.08
CA ARG A 40 0.53 -7.41 -3.44
C ARG A 40 1.33 -8.30 -4.39
N GLU A 41 2.64 -8.25 -4.33
CA GLU A 41 3.52 -9.14 -5.11
C GLU A 41 3.32 -10.61 -4.70
N ALA A 42 3.26 -10.89 -3.40
CA ALA A 42 3.04 -12.23 -2.88
C ALA A 42 1.72 -12.85 -3.40
N ILE A 43 0.63 -12.11 -3.42
CA ILE A 43 -0.63 -12.64 -3.93
C ILE A 43 -0.73 -12.62 -5.46
N MET A 44 -0.38 -11.51 -6.13
CA MET A 44 -0.65 -11.32 -7.54
C MET A 44 0.39 -11.98 -8.44
N ILE A 45 1.64 -12.07 -7.98
CA ILE A 45 2.76 -12.58 -8.76
C ILE A 45 3.15 -13.99 -8.30
N GLU A 46 3.28 -14.19 -6.98
CA GLU A 46 3.72 -15.47 -6.44
C GLU A 46 2.55 -16.44 -6.15
N GLY A 47 1.30 -15.97 -6.19
CA GLY A 47 0.11 -16.79 -5.95
C GLY A 47 0.00 -17.31 -4.51
N LYS A 48 0.46 -16.54 -3.54
CA LYS A 48 0.42 -16.87 -2.11
C LYS A 48 -0.83 -16.34 -1.45
N ASN A 49 -1.43 -17.15 -0.57
CA ASN A 49 -2.60 -16.75 0.19
C ASN A 49 -2.21 -15.83 1.37
N ILE A 50 -2.33 -14.53 1.17
CA ILE A 50 -1.99 -13.51 2.18
C ILE A 50 -3.04 -13.37 3.30
N ALA A 51 -4.09 -14.20 3.33
CA ALA A 51 -4.96 -14.33 4.50
C ALA A 51 -4.34 -15.23 5.58
N LEU A 52 -3.26 -15.96 5.26
CA LEU A 52 -2.58 -16.85 6.19
C LEU A 52 -1.45 -16.11 6.90
N GLN A 53 -1.47 -16.11 8.23
CA GLN A 53 -0.44 -15.47 9.06
C GLN A 53 0.97 -15.96 8.70
N SER A 54 1.15 -17.25 8.47
CA SER A 54 2.46 -17.83 8.11
C SER A 54 3.04 -17.25 6.80
N ILE A 55 2.18 -16.90 5.85
CA ILE A 55 2.59 -16.23 4.59
C ILE A 55 2.99 -14.79 4.87
N ILE A 56 2.19 -14.06 5.65
CA ILE A 56 2.49 -12.69 6.06
C ILE A 56 3.82 -12.62 6.81
N SER A 57 4.01 -13.47 7.81
CA SER A 57 5.26 -13.57 8.58
C SER A 57 6.47 -13.87 7.68
N ASN A 58 6.32 -14.77 6.71
CA ASN A 58 7.40 -15.05 5.76
C ASN A 58 7.75 -13.83 4.90
N VAL A 59 6.75 -13.04 4.47
CA VAL A 59 6.98 -11.78 3.74
C VAL A 59 7.70 -10.77 4.63
N ALA A 60 7.31 -10.66 5.91
CA ALA A 60 7.91 -9.76 6.88
C ALA A 60 9.39 -10.10 7.15
N HIS A 61 9.69 -11.37 7.38
CA HIS A 61 11.09 -11.81 7.58
C HIS A 61 11.97 -11.52 6.37
N LYS A 62 11.51 -11.81 5.16
CA LYS A 62 12.24 -11.49 3.93
C LYS A 62 12.45 -9.99 3.75
N PHE A 63 11.49 -9.17 4.16
CA PHE A 63 11.64 -7.72 4.10
C PHE A 63 12.70 -7.24 5.08
N SER A 64 12.67 -7.72 6.32
CA SER A 64 13.68 -7.40 7.34
C SER A 64 15.09 -7.84 6.92
N GLU A 65 15.25 -9.02 6.29
CA GLU A 65 16.53 -9.47 5.74
C GLU A 65 17.06 -8.54 4.63
N GLN A 66 16.17 -8.02 3.79
CA GLN A 66 16.55 -7.14 2.66
C GLN A 66 16.83 -5.70 3.08
N LYS A 67 16.13 -5.21 4.11
CA LYS A 67 16.20 -3.81 4.58
C LYS A 67 16.12 -3.75 6.12
N PRO A 68 17.13 -4.29 6.82
CA PRO A 68 17.10 -4.37 8.29
C PRO A 68 17.11 -2.99 8.97
N GLU A 69 17.59 -1.95 8.27
CA GLU A 69 17.58 -0.58 8.76
C GLU A 69 16.19 0.07 8.72
N LEU A 70 15.26 -0.51 7.97
CA LEU A 70 13.94 0.06 7.74
C LEU A 70 12.83 -0.71 8.45
N PHE A 71 13.02 -2.02 8.66
CA PHE A 71 11.96 -2.91 9.12
C PHE A 71 12.48 -3.99 10.08
N ASP A 72 11.86 -4.06 11.26
CA ASP A 72 12.10 -5.09 12.28
C ASP A 72 10.97 -6.12 12.26
N ALA A 73 11.29 -7.34 11.80
CA ALA A 73 10.33 -8.43 11.76
C ALA A 73 9.91 -8.91 13.16
N THR A 74 10.78 -8.78 14.17
CA THR A 74 10.45 -9.19 15.55
C THR A 74 9.39 -8.27 16.15
N GLN A 75 9.59 -6.95 16.01
CA GLN A 75 8.59 -5.97 16.46
C GLN A 75 7.30 -6.13 15.68
N PHE A 76 7.38 -6.34 14.36
CA PHE A 76 6.21 -6.59 13.54
C PHE A 76 5.37 -7.79 14.02
N GLU A 77 5.99 -8.91 14.38
CA GLU A 77 5.27 -10.09 14.89
C GLU A 77 4.59 -9.82 16.25
N ILE A 78 5.22 -9.02 17.10
CA ILE A 78 4.63 -8.58 18.36
C ILE A 78 3.38 -7.77 18.08
N ASP A 79 3.46 -6.76 17.20
CA ASP A 79 2.35 -5.88 16.86
C ASP A 79 1.21 -6.63 16.13
N LEU A 80 1.56 -7.62 15.27
CA LEU A 80 0.59 -8.43 14.53
C LEU A 80 -0.21 -9.37 15.44
N THR A 81 0.41 -9.91 16.48
CA THR A 81 -0.23 -10.81 17.43
C THR A 81 -0.87 -10.06 18.59
N GLY A 82 -0.39 -8.87 18.89
CA GLY A 82 -0.90 -7.96 19.90
C GLY A 82 -2.21 -7.24 19.49
N ASP A 83 -2.46 -6.12 20.12
CA ASP A 83 -3.63 -5.30 19.86
C ASP A 83 -3.31 -4.03 19.06
N GLU A 84 -2.04 -3.63 18.99
CA GLU A 84 -1.57 -2.39 18.37
C GLU A 84 -1.98 -2.30 16.89
N GLY A 85 -1.69 -3.36 16.11
CA GLY A 85 -2.08 -3.43 14.71
C GLY A 85 -3.60 -3.45 14.50
N LYS A 86 -4.33 -4.12 15.38
CA LYS A 86 -5.80 -4.18 15.34
C LYS A 86 -6.43 -2.84 15.67
N GLU A 87 -5.88 -2.11 16.64
CA GLU A 87 -6.35 -0.77 17.01
C GLU A 87 -6.09 0.23 15.89
N ALA A 88 -4.88 0.21 15.31
CA ALA A 88 -4.56 1.04 14.16
C ALA A 88 -5.48 0.76 12.96
N PHE A 89 -5.78 -0.50 12.68
CA PHE A 89 -6.73 -0.88 11.62
C PHE A 89 -8.18 -0.47 11.95
N ARG A 90 -8.59 -0.56 13.22
CA ARG A 90 -9.92 -0.10 13.66
C ARG A 90 -10.08 1.41 13.46
N ALA A 91 -9.04 2.18 13.76
CA ALA A 91 -9.05 3.62 13.51
C ALA A 91 -9.26 3.95 12.02
N ASP A 92 -8.62 3.23 11.11
CA ASP A 92 -8.86 3.37 9.66
C ASP A 92 -10.32 3.07 9.28
N LEU A 93 -10.90 2.01 9.85
CA LEU A 93 -12.31 1.66 9.58
C LEU A 93 -13.26 2.74 10.10
N GLU A 94 -13.00 3.31 11.26
CA GLU A 94 -13.78 4.41 11.84
C GLU A 94 -13.67 5.67 10.97
N GLU A 95 -12.48 5.97 10.45
CA GLU A 95 -12.29 7.07 9.50
C GLU A 95 -13.10 6.86 8.22
N VAL A 96 -13.02 5.67 7.60
CA VAL A 96 -13.80 5.31 6.41
C VAL A 96 -15.30 5.49 6.65
N GLN A 97 -15.80 5.06 7.83
CA GLN A 97 -17.20 5.23 8.19
C GLN A 97 -17.57 6.70 8.40
N SER A 98 -16.74 7.47 9.11
CA SER A 98 -16.98 8.90 9.39
C SER A 98 -17.08 9.72 8.10
N LEU A 99 -16.25 9.38 7.11
CA LEU A 99 -16.22 10.00 5.79
C LEU A 99 -17.27 9.44 4.83
N LYS A 100 -18.06 8.45 5.28
CA LYS A 100 -19.12 7.77 4.48
C LYS A 100 -18.57 7.23 3.14
N ILE A 101 -17.36 6.69 3.14
CA ILE A 101 -16.74 6.10 1.97
C ILE A 101 -17.44 4.79 1.65
N SER A 102 -18.10 4.71 0.50
CA SER A 102 -18.85 3.52 0.05
C SER A 102 -18.39 2.98 -1.30
N ARG A 103 -17.41 3.62 -1.94
CA ARG A 103 -16.87 3.23 -3.24
C ARG A 103 -15.36 3.28 -3.26
N TYR A 104 -14.74 2.38 -4.02
CA TYR A 104 -13.30 2.32 -4.21
C TYR A 104 -12.95 2.37 -5.71
N PRO A 105 -11.83 2.97 -6.10
CA PRO A 105 -10.93 3.73 -5.25
C PRO A 105 -11.56 5.04 -4.76
N THR A 106 -11.19 5.51 -3.57
CA THR A 106 -11.50 6.85 -3.10
C THR A 106 -10.20 7.53 -2.69
N LEU A 107 -9.97 8.72 -3.21
CA LEU A 107 -8.82 9.56 -2.90
C LEU A 107 -9.27 10.74 -2.03
N ILE A 108 -8.50 11.01 -0.98
CA ILE A 108 -8.74 12.13 -0.07
C ILE A 108 -7.55 13.06 -0.15
N PHE A 109 -7.76 14.26 -0.68
CA PHE A 109 -6.74 15.29 -0.71
C PHE A 109 -6.89 16.18 0.52
N ARG A 110 -5.82 16.31 1.29
CA ARG A 110 -5.77 17.13 2.52
C ARG A 110 -4.64 18.14 2.41
N LYS A 111 -4.96 19.38 2.73
CA LYS A 111 -3.99 20.45 2.93
C LYS A 111 -4.35 21.18 4.22
N GLU A 112 -3.35 21.46 5.05
CA GLU A 112 -3.55 22.17 6.30
C GLU A 112 -4.25 23.52 6.05
N GLY A 113 -5.23 23.83 6.89
CA GLY A 113 -6.01 25.06 6.78
C GLY A 113 -7.06 25.09 5.66
N GLN A 114 -7.27 23.98 4.94
CA GLN A 114 -8.27 23.90 3.87
C GLN A 114 -9.22 22.70 4.07
N PRO A 115 -10.46 22.78 3.55
CA PRO A 115 -11.37 21.64 3.53
C PRO A 115 -10.78 20.48 2.71
N SER A 116 -10.93 19.24 3.21
CA SER A 116 -10.54 18.05 2.47
C SER A 116 -11.41 17.88 1.22
N MET A 117 -10.81 17.45 0.11
CA MET A 117 -11.51 17.07 -1.10
C MET A 117 -11.55 15.57 -1.25
N ILE A 118 -12.73 14.99 -1.42
CA ILE A 118 -12.96 13.56 -1.60
C ILE A 118 -13.34 13.28 -3.06
N VAL A 119 -12.60 12.37 -3.70
CA VAL A 119 -12.82 11.95 -5.09
C VAL A 119 -13.08 10.45 -5.11
N SER A 120 -14.33 10.07 -5.36
CA SER A 120 -14.75 8.66 -5.38
C SER A 120 -14.78 8.10 -6.79
N GLY A 121 -14.37 6.82 -6.92
CA GLY A 121 -14.29 6.08 -8.17
C GLY A 121 -13.06 6.41 -8.99
N HIS A 122 -12.81 5.58 -10.01
CA HIS A 122 -11.68 5.76 -10.92
C HIS A 122 -11.76 7.11 -11.66
N ARG A 123 -10.63 7.80 -11.75
CA ARG A 123 -10.44 9.02 -12.55
C ARG A 123 -9.17 8.88 -13.38
N GLN A 124 -9.19 9.53 -14.55
CA GLN A 124 -7.98 9.63 -15.37
C GLN A 124 -6.92 10.46 -14.65
N TYR A 125 -5.64 10.14 -14.87
CA TYR A 125 -4.51 10.81 -14.23
C TYR A 125 -4.57 12.34 -14.39
N ILE A 126 -4.88 12.84 -15.59
CA ILE A 126 -4.94 14.27 -15.85
C ILE A 126 -5.98 15.00 -14.96
N VAL A 127 -7.12 14.35 -14.69
CA VAL A 127 -8.15 14.91 -13.80
C VAL A 127 -7.64 15.00 -12.36
N LEU A 128 -6.90 13.97 -11.90
CA LEU A 128 -6.29 13.97 -10.57
C LEU A 128 -5.22 15.04 -10.44
N LEU A 129 -4.42 15.24 -11.50
CA LEU A 129 -3.40 16.27 -11.55
C LEU A 129 -4.02 17.68 -11.46
N GLU A 130 -5.08 17.95 -12.23
CA GLU A 130 -5.81 19.22 -12.16
C GLU A 130 -6.39 19.49 -10.75
N LEU A 131 -6.92 18.45 -10.09
CA LEU A 131 -7.43 18.58 -8.72
C LEU A 131 -6.30 18.86 -7.72
N MET A 132 -5.16 18.19 -7.84
CA MET A 132 -3.98 18.45 -7.02
C MET A 132 -3.47 19.88 -7.19
N GLN A 133 -3.38 20.37 -8.42
CA GLN A 133 -2.96 21.74 -8.71
C GLN A 133 -3.91 22.80 -8.14
N LYS A 134 -5.22 22.51 -8.07
CA LYS A 134 -6.19 23.41 -7.41
C LYS A 134 -6.01 23.49 -5.90
N ILE A 135 -5.67 22.35 -5.26
CA ILE A 135 -5.50 22.30 -3.80
C ILE A 135 -4.13 22.84 -3.40
N ALA A 136 -3.12 22.53 -4.18
CA ALA A 136 -1.74 22.85 -3.90
C ALA A 136 -1.04 23.40 -5.18
N PRO A 137 -1.35 24.65 -5.58
CA PRO A 137 -0.79 25.24 -6.79
C PRO A 137 0.73 25.41 -6.76
N ASP A 138 1.30 25.40 -5.54
CA ASP A 138 2.74 25.53 -5.32
C ASP A 138 3.50 24.19 -5.39
N LEU A 139 2.81 23.06 -5.61
CA LEU A 139 3.46 21.77 -5.81
C LEU A 139 4.14 21.73 -7.17
N GLU A 140 5.45 21.54 -7.12
CA GLU A 140 6.22 21.23 -8.32
C GLU A 140 6.11 19.74 -8.63
N GLN A 141 5.95 19.42 -9.91
CA GLN A 141 6.00 18.05 -10.36
C GLN A 141 7.43 17.52 -10.16
N GLN A 142 7.55 16.41 -9.43
CA GLN A 142 8.85 15.74 -9.33
C GLN A 142 9.32 15.34 -10.74
N LYS A 143 10.60 15.59 -11.01
CA LYS A 143 11.23 15.08 -12.22
C LYS A 143 11.14 13.56 -12.22
N PHE A 144 10.93 13.00 -13.41
CA PHE A 144 10.87 11.56 -13.60
C PHE A 144 12.00 10.85 -12.85
N ILE A 145 11.60 9.83 -12.10
CA ILE A 145 12.55 8.86 -11.57
C ILE A 145 13.08 8.09 -12.77
N ASP A 146 14.39 8.00 -12.92
CA ASP A 146 14.99 7.10 -13.92
C ASP A 146 14.47 5.66 -13.69
N ILE A 147 14.24 4.93 -14.78
CA ILE A 147 13.80 3.53 -14.71
C ILE A 147 14.76 2.70 -13.85
N ALA A 148 16.07 2.97 -13.92
CA ALA A 148 17.06 2.31 -13.09
C ALA A 148 16.84 2.58 -11.60
N ASP A 149 16.56 3.82 -11.21
CA ASP A 149 16.27 4.22 -9.84
C ASP A 149 14.96 3.59 -9.34
N TYR A 150 13.91 3.61 -10.17
CA TYR A 150 12.63 2.98 -9.86
C TYR A 150 12.78 1.48 -9.63
N THR A 151 13.51 0.80 -10.53
CA THR A 151 13.75 -0.64 -10.44
C THR A 151 14.61 -0.99 -9.23
N SER A 152 15.61 -0.17 -8.93
CA SER A 152 16.47 -0.34 -7.76
C SER A 152 15.69 -0.16 -6.45
N TYR A 153 14.76 0.79 -6.40
CA TYR A 153 13.95 1.07 -5.21
C TYR A 153 12.96 -0.07 -4.92
N TRP A 154 12.23 -0.51 -5.96
CA TRP A 154 11.18 -1.52 -5.81
C TRP A 154 11.69 -2.96 -5.89
N GLY A 155 12.80 -3.20 -6.54
CA GLY A 155 13.41 -4.52 -6.78
C GLY A 155 12.70 -5.31 -7.87
N TYR A 156 11.41 -5.56 -7.75
CA TYR A 156 10.59 -6.24 -8.74
C TYR A 156 9.60 -5.27 -9.39
N VAL A 157 9.63 -5.19 -10.72
CA VAL A 157 8.73 -4.34 -11.51
C VAL A 157 8.14 -5.11 -12.68
N THR A 158 6.88 -4.82 -13.01
CA THR A 158 6.20 -5.44 -14.14
C THR A 158 6.42 -4.65 -15.42
N GLU A 159 6.28 -5.31 -16.57
CA GLU A 159 6.32 -4.63 -17.88
C GLU A 159 5.30 -3.50 -17.98
N ARG A 160 4.14 -3.67 -17.35
CA ARG A 160 3.10 -2.64 -17.32
C ARG A 160 3.52 -1.40 -16.54
N GLU A 161 4.17 -1.56 -15.39
CA GLU A 161 4.71 -0.43 -14.63
C GLU A 161 5.76 0.34 -15.45
N LEU A 162 6.67 -0.39 -16.11
CA LEU A 162 7.68 0.24 -16.96
C LEU A 162 7.05 0.98 -18.15
N ALA A 163 5.99 0.45 -18.76
CA ALA A 163 5.28 1.11 -19.84
C ALA A 163 4.61 2.42 -19.38
N GLU A 164 4.02 2.46 -18.19
CA GLU A 164 3.40 3.66 -17.64
C GLU A 164 4.44 4.75 -17.30
N ILE A 165 5.60 4.38 -16.75
CA ILE A 165 6.69 5.33 -16.46
C ILE A 165 7.23 5.99 -17.74
N ASN A 166 7.30 5.24 -18.84
CA ASN A 166 7.79 5.78 -20.11
C ASN A 166 6.78 6.66 -20.86
N THR A 167 5.50 6.64 -20.48
CA THR A 167 4.43 7.34 -21.19
C THR A 167 4.06 8.69 -20.53
N THR A 168 4.62 8.96 -19.36
CA THR A 168 4.35 10.17 -18.57
C THR A 168 5.50 11.14 -18.68
#